data_71e9ac375878876c5037dc6985381468
#
_entry.id   71e9ac375878876c5037dc6985381468
#
_cell.length_a   1.000
_cell.length_b   1.000
_cell.length_c   1.000
_cell.angle_alpha   90.00
_cell.angle_beta   90.00
_cell.angle_gamma   90.00
#
_symmetry.space_group_name_H-M   'P 1'
#
loop_
_entity.id
_entity.type
_entity.pdbx_description
1 polymer ?
#
loop_
_entity_poly.entity_id
_entity_poly.type
_entity_poly.pdbx_seq_one_letter_code
_entity_poly.pdbx_strand_id
1 'polypeptide(L)'
;MLNVFREINNNIIDDYNMYTASPNIASEREEIIQEGLAKLIVPRIELYRREDGSIEPAWMPVFYNPHAVVSRDLTVVFLKTTMNTRNFFYIDLLSGTGIRGIRIGLEVGGYGLLNDVDPRAYYYIKRNISLNKLEERLEAYNQEANTLLNMLVFSGIFVDYIDVDPYGSPVPFIDSVFKPLAKRAFIGISATDLAPLSCTHPHKTLVRYWDRCIKVDFSKEYALRLLLANIALRSAALGFSITPFLSMVHRHYVRVFLEVERSYSRAYKQISGCLGYIWYCPDTLERGYTREAIDVPSCSSGKKPVVFGKIWICNTTIPEIAEKALREVNTMNFLNPDTIKILALLKNEAEINTLYVRLDKLCGVLKINMPKINTLITKLREKGFKATRTHMDIRGIKTTAPLEELKEILLKSS
;
A
#
# COMPACT_ATOMS: atom_id res chain seq x y z
N MET A 1 -19.96 -2.77 -22.22
CA MET A 1 -19.17 -1.83 -21.39
C MET A 1 -17.94 -1.33 -22.14
N LEU A 2 -17.02 -2.14 -22.59
CA LEU A 2 -15.83 -1.69 -23.37
C LEU A 2 -16.17 -0.91 -24.65
N ASN A 3 -17.27 -1.20 -25.36
CA ASN A 3 -17.64 -0.48 -26.57
C ASN A 3 -17.97 0.99 -26.32
N VAL A 4 -18.56 1.35 -25.18
CA VAL A 4 -18.84 2.76 -24.83
C VAL A 4 -17.52 3.52 -24.63
N PHE A 5 -16.51 2.87 -24.07
CA PHE A 5 -15.19 3.47 -23.90
C PHE A 5 -14.42 3.62 -25.20
N ARG A 6 -14.58 2.67 -26.15
CA ARG A 6 -13.96 2.74 -27.47
C ARG A 6 -14.49 3.92 -28.28
N GLU A 7 -15.79 4.21 -28.18
CA GLU A 7 -16.39 5.39 -28.84
C GLU A 7 -15.87 6.71 -28.27
N ILE A 8 -15.66 6.80 -26.96
CA ILE A 8 -15.09 8.00 -26.31
C ILE A 8 -13.62 8.18 -26.71
N ASN A 9 -12.85 7.09 -26.77
CA ASN A 9 -11.43 7.11 -27.07
C ASN A 9 -11.12 7.46 -28.55
N ASN A 10 -11.93 6.98 -29.49
CA ASN A 10 -11.74 7.23 -30.92
C ASN A 10 -11.88 8.71 -31.32
N ASN A 11 -12.55 9.51 -30.51
CA ASN A 11 -12.73 10.95 -30.77
C ASN A 11 -11.55 11.82 -30.30
N ILE A 12 -10.54 11.25 -29.65
CA ILE A 12 -9.45 12.00 -28.99
C ILE A 12 -8.06 11.72 -29.60
N ILE A 13 -7.87 10.64 -30.37
CA ILE A 13 -6.51 10.10 -30.63
C ILE A 13 -6.14 9.98 -32.12
N ASP A 14 -6.59 10.84 -33.00
CA ASP A 14 -6.12 10.79 -34.42
C ASP A 14 -4.72 11.42 -34.66
N ASP A 15 -4.10 12.09 -33.67
CA ASP A 15 -2.90 12.91 -33.91
C ASP A 15 -1.54 12.26 -33.53
N TYR A 16 -1.47 11.02 -33.03
CA TYR A 16 -0.20 10.43 -32.56
C TYR A 16 0.29 9.20 -33.34
N ASN A 17 0.20 9.24 -34.67
CA ASN A 17 0.73 8.15 -35.54
C ASN A 17 2.27 8.14 -35.71
N MET A 18 3.05 8.68 -34.78
CA MET A 18 4.50 8.85 -34.94
C MET A 18 5.37 7.67 -34.47
N TYR A 19 4.82 6.57 -33.99
CA TYR A 19 5.61 5.41 -33.54
C TYR A 19 5.23 4.16 -34.34
N THR A 20 5.85 4.03 -35.54
CA THR A 20 5.63 2.90 -36.48
C THR A 20 6.53 1.69 -36.21
N ALA A 21 6.82 1.34 -34.96
CA ALA A 21 7.46 0.06 -34.66
C ALA A 21 6.40 -1.06 -34.64
N SER A 22 6.75 -2.24 -35.20
CA SER A 22 5.90 -3.44 -35.11
C SER A 22 5.45 -3.64 -33.66
N PRO A 23 4.17 -3.88 -33.39
CA PRO A 23 3.63 -3.88 -32.03
C PRO A 23 4.26 -4.89 -31.07
N ASN A 24 4.95 -5.92 -31.58
CA ASN A 24 5.43 -7.05 -30.83
C ASN A 24 6.98 -7.22 -30.81
N ILE A 25 7.74 -6.25 -31.33
CA ILE A 25 9.21 -6.32 -31.37
C ILE A 25 9.78 -5.19 -30.52
N ALA A 26 10.61 -5.55 -29.52
CA ALA A 26 11.35 -4.57 -28.73
C ALA A 26 12.43 -3.87 -29.58
N SER A 27 12.57 -2.55 -29.43
CA SER A 27 13.66 -1.78 -30.02
C SER A 27 14.97 -2.04 -29.27
N GLU A 28 16.11 -1.56 -29.79
CA GLU A 28 17.42 -1.68 -29.11
C GLU A 28 17.45 -1.08 -27.69
N ARG A 29 16.57 -0.11 -27.39
CA ARG A 29 16.43 0.53 -26.09
C ARG A 29 15.35 -0.10 -25.21
N GLU A 30 14.76 -1.18 -25.66
CA GLU A 30 13.72 -1.93 -24.96
C GLU A 30 14.16 -3.36 -24.73
N GLU A 31 13.49 -4.03 -23.80
CA GLU A 31 13.63 -5.46 -23.57
C GLU A 31 12.30 -6.10 -23.22
N ILE A 32 12.20 -7.41 -23.42
CA ILE A 32 11.05 -8.19 -23.01
C ILE A 32 11.41 -8.91 -21.72
N ILE A 33 10.62 -8.65 -20.68
CA ILE A 33 10.73 -9.31 -19.39
C ILE A 33 9.51 -10.18 -19.12
N GLN A 34 9.63 -11.09 -18.16
CA GLN A 34 8.51 -11.82 -17.59
C GLN A 34 8.39 -11.48 -16.10
N GLU A 35 7.18 -11.10 -15.68
CA GLU A 35 6.83 -10.95 -14.27
C GLU A 35 5.46 -11.60 -14.00
N GLY A 36 5.42 -12.54 -13.06
CA GLY A 36 4.26 -13.40 -12.91
C GLY A 36 3.98 -14.18 -14.20
N LEU A 37 2.75 -14.14 -14.66
CA LEU A 37 2.37 -14.72 -15.97
C LEU A 37 2.49 -13.73 -17.14
N ALA A 38 2.75 -12.43 -16.87
CA ALA A 38 2.81 -11.39 -17.88
C ALA A 38 4.17 -11.35 -18.60
N LYS A 39 4.15 -11.20 -19.91
CA LYS A 39 5.30 -10.80 -20.73
C LYS A 39 5.18 -9.32 -21.04
N LEU A 40 6.23 -8.54 -20.89
CA LEU A 40 6.19 -7.09 -20.99
C LEU A 40 7.36 -6.54 -21.75
N ILE A 41 7.08 -5.65 -22.68
CA ILE A 41 8.06 -4.74 -23.24
C ILE A 41 8.26 -3.61 -22.23
N VAL A 42 9.49 -3.42 -21.81
CA VAL A 42 9.88 -2.35 -20.88
C VAL A 42 11.12 -1.62 -21.42
N PRO A 43 11.43 -0.40 -20.98
CA PRO A 43 12.71 0.22 -21.25
C PRO A 43 13.84 -0.69 -20.76
N ARG A 44 14.93 -0.85 -21.54
CA ARG A 44 16.07 -1.69 -21.17
C ARG A 44 16.67 -1.23 -19.85
N ILE A 45 16.45 -2.01 -18.78
CA ILE A 45 16.69 -1.65 -17.38
C ILE A 45 18.15 -1.24 -17.14
N GLU A 46 19.10 -1.94 -17.76
CA GLU A 46 20.54 -1.69 -17.58
C GLU A 46 20.97 -0.29 -18.01
N LEU A 47 20.25 0.37 -18.92
CA LEU A 47 20.55 1.73 -19.37
C LEU A 47 20.27 2.81 -18.31
N TYR A 48 19.55 2.46 -17.25
CA TYR A 48 19.12 3.37 -16.19
C TYR A 48 19.68 3.00 -14.82
N ARG A 49 20.91 2.46 -14.83
CA ARG A 49 21.66 2.11 -13.63
C ARG A 49 22.49 3.29 -13.16
N ARG A 50 22.45 3.56 -11.87
CA ARG A 50 23.29 4.56 -11.19
C ARG A 50 24.74 4.04 -11.05
N GLU A 51 25.67 4.92 -10.69
CA GLU A 51 27.07 4.57 -10.40
C GLU A 51 27.22 3.54 -9.27
N ASP A 52 26.31 3.59 -8.27
CA ASP A 52 26.28 2.61 -7.16
C ASP A 52 25.68 1.24 -7.55
N GLY A 53 25.34 1.04 -8.82
CA GLY A 53 24.73 -0.17 -9.34
C GLY A 53 23.22 -0.29 -9.13
N SER A 54 22.57 0.64 -8.42
CA SER A 54 21.13 0.66 -8.26
C SER A 54 20.42 1.14 -9.53
N ILE A 55 19.20 0.66 -9.76
CA ILE A 55 18.37 1.10 -10.88
C ILE A 55 17.58 2.34 -10.46
N GLU A 56 17.52 3.36 -11.34
CA GLU A 56 16.73 4.57 -11.14
C GLU A 56 15.52 4.60 -12.09
N PRO A 57 14.36 4.13 -11.67
CA PRO A 57 13.17 4.04 -12.52
C PRO A 57 12.68 5.41 -13.04
N ALA A 58 12.97 6.50 -12.31
CA ALA A 58 12.57 7.84 -12.71
C ALA A 58 13.30 8.36 -13.95
N TRP A 59 14.43 7.76 -14.32
CA TRP A 59 15.17 8.11 -15.54
C TRP A 59 14.63 7.41 -16.79
N MET A 60 13.79 6.39 -16.61
CA MET A 60 13.22 5.65 -17.73
C MET A 60 12.21 6.51 -18.51
N PRO A 61 12.12 6.37 -19.84
CA PRO A 61 11.14 7.08 -20.66
C PRO A 61 9.69 6.72 -20.30
N VAL A 62 9.47 5.50 -19.83
CA VAL A 62 8.21 5.02 -19.22
C VAL A 62 8.57 4.31 -17.93
N PHE A 63 7.85 4.64 -16.88
CA PHE A 63 8.16 4.14 -15.54
C PHE A 63 7.97 2.62 -15.43
N TYR A 64 9.04 1.93 -15.05
CA TYR A 64 9.02 0.53 -14.61
C TYR A 64 9.98 0.35 -13.44
N ASN A 65 9.48 -0.12 -12.31
CA ASN A 65 10.29 -0.40 -11.12
C ASN A 65 10.35 -1.91 -10.84
N PRO A 66 11.49 -2.58 -11.11
CA PRO A 66 11.65 -4.02 -10.86
C PRO A 66 11.56 -4.36 -9.35
N HIS A 67 11.83 -3.40 -8.46
CA HIS A 67 11.75 -3.61 -7.01
C HIS A 67 10.31 -3.53 -6.45
N ALA A 68 9.33 -3.14 -7.27
CA ALA A 68 7.92 -3.07 -6.85
C ALA A 68 7.15 -4.38 -7.09
N VAL A 69 7.82 -5.48 -7.47
CA VAL A 69 7.19 -6.77 -7.73
C VAL A 69 6.34 -7.25 -6.54
N VAL A 70 6.81 -7.08 -5.30
CA VAL A 70 6.04 -7.45 -4.10
C VAL A 70 4.71 -6.70 -4.00
N SER A 71 4.68 -5.40 -4.36
CA SER A 71 3.43 -4.62 -4.40
C SER A 71 2.44 -5.18 -5.43
N ARG A 72 2.94 -5.56 -6.61
CA ARG A 72 2.12 -6.12 -7.69
C ARG A 72 1.63 -7.53 -7.38
N ASP A 73 2.49 -8.37 -6.81
CA ASP A 73 2.13 -9.70 -6.30
C ASP A 73 0.99 -9.61 -5.28
N LEU A 74 1.13 -8.72 -4.29
CA LEU A 74 0.10 -8.53 -3.27
C LEU A 74 -1.20 -8.01 -3.86
N THR A 75 -1.18 -7.23 -4.94
CA THR A 75 -2.41 -6.86 -5.66
C THR A 75 -3.12 -8.08 -6.21
N VAL A 76 -2.39 -8.98 -6.87
CA VAL A 76 -2.94 -10.23 -7.43
C VAL A 76 -3.48 -11.14 -6.32
N VAL A 77 -2.70 -11.34 -5.26
CA VAL A 77 -3.10 -12.16 -4.12
C VAL A 77 -4.35 -11.59 -3.45
N PHE A 78 -4.38 -10.27 -3.22
CA PHE A 78 -5.53 -9.58 -2.63
C PHE A 78 -6.79 -9.77 -3.47
N LEU A 79 -6.72 -9.54 -4.77
CA LEU A 79 -7.87 -9.67 -5.66
C LEU A 79 -8.34 -11.12 -5.76
N LYS A 80 -7.45 -12.10 -5.84
CA LYS A 80 -7.83 -13.53 -5.78
C LYS A 80 -8.50 -13.88 -4.45
N THR A 81 -8.07 -13.25 -3.36
CA THR A 81 -8.63 -13.49 -2.04
C THR A 81 -10.03 -12.91 -1.89
N THR A 82 -10.31 -11.77 -2.53
CA THR A 82 -11.51 -10.96 -2.27
C THR A 82 -12.55 -10.98 -3.39
N MET A 83 -12.12 -11.15 -4.65
CA MET A 83 -13.04 -11.23 -5.80
C MET A 83 -13.62 -12.64 -5.93
N ASN A 84 -14.93 -12.76 -5.72
CA ASN A 84 -15.64 -14.05 -5.81
C ASN A 84 -15.98 -14.44 -7.25
N THR A 85 -15.74 -13.58 -8.22
CA THR A 85 -16.04 -13.76 -9.64
C THR A 85 -14.89 -13.27 -10.50
N ARG A 86 -14.77 -13.87 -11.71
CA ARG A 86 -13.85 -13.35 -12.73
C ARG A 86 -14.45 -12.21 -13.56
N ASN A 87 -15.71 -11.86 -13.34
CA ASN A 87 -16.41 -10.78 -14.03
C ASN A 87 -16.50 -9.56 -13.09
N PHE A 88 -15.41 -8.83 -12.97
CA PHE A 88 -15.32 -7.56 -12.24
C PHE A 88 -14.66 -6.51 -13.14
N PHE A 89 -14.94 -5.26 -12.86
CA PHE A 89 -14.36 -4.14 -13.59
C PHE A 89 -13.34 -3.40 -12.73
N TYR A 90 -12.12 -3.22 -13.26
CA TYR A 90 -11.04 -2.57 -12.52
C TYR A 90 -10.35 -1.47 -13.33
N ILE A 91 -9.68 -0.59 -12.59
CA ILE A 91 -8.86 0.48 -13.16
C ILE A 91 -7.46 0.41 -12.55
N ASP A 92 -6.45 0.34 -13.41
CA ASP A 92 -5.06 0.66 -13.08
C ASP A 92 -4.84 2.12 -13.47
N LEU A 93 -4.92 3.02 -12.48
CA LEU A 93 -5.12 4.46 -12.71
C LEU A 93 -3.87 5.17 -13.23
N LEU A 94 -2.68 4.67 -12.86
CA LEU A 94 -1.36 5.24 -13.16
C LEU A 94 -0.44 4.10 -13.60
N SER A 95 -0.70 3.56 -14.79
CA SER A 95 -0.26 2.21 -15.17
C SER A 95 1.21 2.11 -15.59
N GLY A 96 1.88 3.21 -16.01
CA GLY A 96 3.21 3.17 -16.57
C GLY A 96 3.31 2.22 -17.78
N THR A 97 4.00 1.11 -17.63
CA THR A 97 4.08 0.06 -18.66
C THR A 97 2.85 -0.84 -18.74
N GLY A 98 1.85 -0.67 -17.88
CA GLY A 98 0.65 -1.51 -17.80
C GLY A 98 0.80 -2.80 -17.00
N ILE A 99 1.97 -3.03 -16.40
CA ILE A 99 2.29 -4.33 -15.77
C ILE A 99 1.29 -4.80 -14.73
N ARG A 100 0.82 -3.91 -13.84
CA ARG A 100 -0.13 -4.28 -12.78
C ARG A 100 -1.46 -4.70 -13.37
N GLY A 101 -2.04 -3.88 -14.25
CA GLY A 101 -3.31 -4.17 -14.88
C GLY A 101 -3.26 -5.43 -15.74
N ILE A 102 -2.18 -5.67 -16.49
CA ILE A 102 -1.97 -6.89 -17.29
C ILE A 102 -1.88 -8.12 -16.39
N ARG A 103 -1.15 -8.06 -15.28
CA ARG A 103 -1.08 -9.15 -14.31
C ARG A 103 -2.44 -9.46 -13.70
N ILE A 104 -3.23 -8.43 -13.35
CA ILE A 104 -4.61 -8.63 -12.88
C ILE A 104 -5.42 -9.39 -13.94
N GLY A 105 -5.40 -8.94 -15.20
CA GLY A 105 -6.13 -9.58 -16.30
C GLY A 105 -5.75 -11.05 -16.53
N LEU A 106 -4.46 -11.39 -16.46
CA LEU A 106 -3.95 -12.77 -16.64
C LEU A 106 -4.19 -13.66 -15.42
N GLU A 107 -3.83 -13.13 -14.24
CA GLU A 107 -3.66 -13.92 -13.03
C GLU A 107 -4.93 -13.99 -12.18
N VAL A 108 -5.83 -13.00 -12.30
CA VAL A 108 -7.11 -12.93 -11.56
C VAL A 108 -8.30 -13.02 -12.52
N GLY A 109 -8.30 -12.23 -13.56
CA GLY A 109 -9.40 -12.07 -14.52
C GLY A 109 -9.91 -10.63 -14.53
N GLY A 110 -11.20 -10.47 -14.90
CA GLY A 110 -11.84 -9.16 -14.97
C GLY A 110 -11.66 -8.42 -16.29
N TYR A 111 -12.28 -7.25 -16.37
CA TYR A 111 -12.15 -6.28 -17.45
C TYR A 111 -11.48 -5.02 -16.88
N GLY A 112 -10.51 -4.46 -17.58
CA GLY A 112 -9.70 -3.38 -17.01
C GLY A 112 -9.48 -2.20 -17.95
N LEU A 113 -9.46 -0.99 -17.37
CA LEU A 113 -8.89 0.18 -18.00
C LEU A 113 -7.50 0.44 -17.40
N LEU A 114 -6.50 0.52 -18.27
CA LEU A 114 -5.13 0.83 -17.93
C LEU A 114 -4.83 2.24 -18.40
N ASN A 115 -4.65 3.17 -17.46
CA ASN A 115 -4.53 4.59 -17.79
C ASN A 115 -3.16 5.15 -17.42
N ASP A 116 -2.67 6.03 -18.26
CA ASP A 116 -1.55 6.91 -17.90
C ASP A 116 -1.69 8.24 -18.66
N VAL A 117 -1.22 9.33 -18.05
CA VAL A 117 -1.23 10.66 -18.66
C VAL A 117 -0.10 10.81 -19.69
N ASP A 118 0.98 10.03 -19.58
CA ASP A 118 2.09 10.06 -20.54
C ASP A 118 1.72 9.28 -21.82
N PRO A 119 1.71 9.93 -23.00
CA PRO A 119 1.42 9.24 -24.27
C PRO A 119 2.40 8.08 -24.56
N ARG A 120 3.64 8.14 -24.07
CA ARG A 120 4.61 7.04 -24.22
C ARG A 120 4.17 5.83 -23.38
N ALA A 121 3.69 6.06 -22.15
CA ALA A 121 3.14 4.99 -21.32
C ALA A 121 1.92 4.36 -21.97
N TYR A 122 0.99 5.16 -22.50
CA TYR A 122 -0.14 4.67 -23.27
C TYR A 122 0.27 3.74 -24.43
N TYR A 123 1.31 4.11 -25.19
CA TYR A 123 1.85 3.28 -26.26
C TYR A 123 2.39 1.95 -25.74
N TYR A 124 3.16 1.95 -24.63
CA TYR A 124 3.64 0.73 -23.98
C TYR A 124 2.48 -0.14 -23.49
N ILE A 125 1.47 0.45 -22.87
CA ILE A 125 0.28 -0.27 -22.38
C ILE A 125 -0.39 -1.01 -23.55
N LYS A 126 -0.65 -0.34 -24.69
CA LYS A 126 -1.26 -0.98 -25.87
C LYS A 126 -0.45 -2.17 -26.39
N ARG A 127 0.86 -2.00 -26.56
CA ARG A 127 1.75 -3.08 -27.00
C ARG A 127 1.76 -4.24 -26.04
N ASN A 128 1.82 -3.96 -24.74
CA ASN A 128 1.83 -4.98 -23.70
C ASN A 128 0.50 -5.71 -23.55
N ILE A 129 -0.64 -5.04 -23.74
CA ILE A 129 -1.95 -5.70 -23.85
C ILE A 129 -1.94 -6.70 -25.01
N SER A 130 -1.49 -6.27 -26.19
CA SER A 130 -1.44 -7.12 -27.39
C SER A 130 -0.46 -8.27 -27.25
N LEU A 131 0.72 -8.03 -26.67
CA LEU A 131 1.72 -9.09 -26.42
C LEU A 131 1.16 -10.23 -25.54
N ASN A 132 0.23 -9.92 -24.65
CA ASN A 132 -0.45 -10.86 -23.75
C ASN A 132 -1.83 -11.33 -24.26
N LYS A 133 -2.26 -10.92 -25.44
CA LYS A 133 -3.55 -11.29 -26.07
C LYS A 133 -4.75 -10.97 -25.18
N LEU A 134 -4.77 -9.75 -24.62
CA LEU A 134 -5.80 -9.29 -23.70
C LEU A 134 -6.69 -8.18 -24.26
N GLU A 135 -6.67 -7.92 -25.57
CA GLU A 135 -7.40 -6.83 -26.23
C GLU A 135 -8.92 -6.92 -26.06
N GLU A 136 -9.45 -8.11 -25.80
CA GLU A 136 -10.88 -8.28 -25.53
C GLU A 136 -11.28 -7.94 -24.07
N ARG A 137 -10.30 -7.83 -23.18
CA ARG A 137 -10.52 -7.62 -21.74
C ARG A 137 -9.95 -6.32 -21.22
N LEU A 138 -8.87 -5.84 -21.82
CA LEU A 138 -8.15 -4.66 -21.35
C LEU A 138 -8.17 -3.57 -22.42
N GLU A 139 -8.28 -2.34 -21.95
CA GLU A 139 -8.21 -1.17 -22.79
C GLU A 139 -7.23 -0.15 -22.21
N ALA A 140 -6.40 0.43 -23.09
CA ALA A 140 -5.48 1.50 -22.74
C ALA A 140 -6.18 2.87 -22.83
N TYR A 141 -5.91 3.74 -21.87
CA TYR A 141 -6.38 5.12 -21.85
C TYR A 141 -5.22 6.10 -21.67
N ASN A 142 -5.33 7.27 -22.29
CA ASN A 142 -4.38 8.37 -22.13
C ASN A 142 -5.12 9.60 -21.62
N GLN A 143 -5.34 9.65 -20.30
CA GLN A 143 -6.06 10.73 -19.64
C GLN A 143 -5.42 11.14 -18.31
N GLU A 144 -5.62 12.40 -17.91
CA GLU A 144 -5.36 12.80 -16.53
C GLU A 144 -6.27 11.99 -15.59
N ALA A 145 -5.67 11.44 -14.50
CA ALA A 145 -6.31 10.46 -13.64
C ALA A 145 -7.66 10.92 -13.05
N ASN A 146 -7.73 12.15 -12.49
CA ASN A 146 -8.96 12.67 -11.91
C ASN A 146 -10.02 12.95 -12.99
N THR A 147 -9.60 13.34 -14.19
CA THR A 147 -10.48 13.53 -15.34
C THR A 147 -11.13 12.20 -15.72
N LEU A 148 -10.34 11.13 -15.88
CA LEU A 148 -10.88 9.80 -16.15
C LEU A 148 -11.91 9.37 -15.12
N LEU A 149 -11.58 9.49 -13.82
CA LEU A 149 -12.49 9.11 -12.74
C LEU A 149 -13.80 9.91 -12.76
N ASN A 150 -13.76 11.22 -13.07
CA ASN A 150 -14.96 12.04 -13.20
C ASN A 150 -15.77 11.69 -14.47
N MET A 151 -15.11 11.34 -15.60
CA MET A 151 -15.79 10.87 -16.81
C MET A 151 -16.59 9.59 -16.56
N LEU A 152 -16.03 8.63 -15.79
CA LEU A 152 -16.74 7.41 -15.40
C LEU A 152 -18.00 7.71 -14.59
N VAL A 153 -17.92 8.64 -13.64
CA VAL A 153 -19.09 9.08 -12.86
C VAL A 153 -20.14 9.69 -13.78
N PHE A 154 -19.75 10.58 -14.67
CA PHE A 154 -20.65 11.22 -15.62
C PHE A 154 -21.34 10.21 -16.55
N SER A 155 -20.62 9.16 -16.94
CA SER A 155 -21.14 8.08 -17.78
C SER A 155 -21.94 7.02 -16.98
N GLY A 156 -22.11 7.18 -15.65
CA GLY A 156 -22.84 6.23 -14.81
C GLY A 156 -22.15 4.87 -14.67
N ILE A 157 -20.83 4.81 -14.86
CA ILE A 157 -20.06 3.57 -14.80
C ILE A 157 -19.48 3.39 -13.40
N PHE A 158 -19.76 2.24 -12.81
CA PHE A 158 -19.26 1.86 -11.50
C PHE A 158 -18.14 0.83 -11.60
N VAL A 159 -17.16 0.97 -10.70
CA VAL A 159 -15.92 0.20 -10.69
C VAL A 159 -15.84 -0.65 -9.43
N ASP A 160 -15.41 -1.91 -9.57
CA ASP A 160 -15.26 -2.85 -8.45
C ASP A 160 -13.90 -2.75 -7.77
N TYR A 161 -12.85 -2.36 -8.53
CA TYR A 161 -11.50 -2.17 -7.99
C TYR A 161 -10.77 -1.04 -8.69
N ILE A 162 -10.13 -0.16 -7.92
CA ILE A 162 -9.23 0.87 -8.44
C ILE A 162 -7.87 0.74 -7.78
N ASP A 163 -6.81 0.71 -8.59
CA ASP A 163 -5.43 0.78 -8.13
C ASP A 163 -4.86 2.18 -8.33
N VAL A 164 -4.30 2.75 -7.27
CA VAL A 164 -3.68 4.08 -7.23
C VAL A 164 -2.23 3.93 -6.76
N ASP A 165 -1.30 3.88 -7.71
CA ASP A 165 0.14 3.69 -7.43
C ASP A 165 0.98 4.83 -8.02
N PRO A 166 0.90 6.05 -7.46
CA PRO A 166 1.61 7.21 -7.95
C PRO A 166 3.09 7.17 -7.59
N TYR A 167 3.90 7.86 -8.40
CA TYR A 167 5.20 8.31 -7.94
C TYR A 167 5.02 9.43 -6.91
N GLY A 168 5.25 9.13 -5.63
CA GLY A 168 5.09 10.08 -4.53
C GLY A 168 3.83 9.87 -3.71
N SER A 169 3.01 10.92 -3.56
CA SER A 169 1.83 10.93 -2.70
C SER A 169 0.55 10.59 -3.44
N PRO A 170 -0.33 9.75 -2.87
CA PRO A 170 -1.65 9.50 -3.43
C PRO A 170 -2.67 10.63 -3.16
N VAL A 171 -2.33 11.58 -2.31
CA VAL A 171 -3.26 12.66 -1.87
C VAL A 171 -3.98 13.37 -3.02
N PRO A 172 -3.35 13.67 -4.19
CA PRO A 172 -4.05 14.32 -5.31
C PRO A 172 -5.20 13.51 -5.91
N PHE A 173 -5.25 12.20 -5.68
CA PHE A 173 -6.21 11.29 -6.31
C PHE A 173 -7.29 10.81 -5.33
N ILE A 174 -7.06 10.92 -4.00
CA ILE A 174 -7.91 10.28 -2.99
C ILE A 174 -9.37 10.74 -3.10
N ASP A 175 -9.65 12.03 -3.31
CA ASP A 175 -11.03 12.53 -3.33
C ASP A 175 -11.79 12.07 -4.59
N SER A 176 -11.11 11.85 -5.69
CA SER A 176 -11.72 11.42 -6.95
C SER A 176 -11.93 9.91 -7.03
N VAL A 177 -11.06 9.12 -6.38
CA VAL A 177 -11.08 7.66 -6.49
C VAL A 177 -12.35 7.03 -5.93
N PHE A 178 -12.99 7.65 -4.93
CA PHE A 178 -14.24 7.13 -4.33
C PHE A 178 -15.47 7.34 -5.21
N LYS A 179 -15.46 8.33 -6.09
CA LYS A 179 -16.64 8.75 -6.83
C LYS A 179 -17.23 7.66 -7.75
N PRO A 180 -16.43 6.97 -8.61
CA PRO A 180 -16.94 5.94 -9.51
C PRO A 180 -17.04 4.55 -8.88
N LEU A 181 -16.81 4.40 -7.57
CA LEU A 181 -16.88 3.08 -6.95
C LEU A 181 -18.31 2.55 -6.85
N ALA A 182 -18.46 1.25 -7.06
CA ALA A 182 -19.67 0.52 -6.72
C ALA A 182 -20.01 0.68 -5.22
N LYS A 183 -21.25 0.38 -4.83
CA LYS A 183 -21.71 0.52 -3.43
C LYS A 183 -20.78 -0.18 -2.43
N ARG A 184 -20.22 -1.32 -2.82
CA ARG A 184 -19.15 -2.04 -2.16
C ARG A 184 -18.08 -2.36 -3.18
N ALA A 185 -16.88 -1.93 -2.95
CA ALA A 185 -15.77 -2.03 -3.89
C ALA A 185 -14.44 -2.13 -3.14
N PHE A 186 -13.36 -2.29 -3.87
CA PHE A 186 -12.02 -2.34 -3.29
C PHE A 186 -11.11 -1.29 -3.90
N ILE A 187 -10.13 -0.83 -3.13
CA ILE A 187 -9.09 0.10 -3.58
C ILE A 187 -7.73 -0.41 -3.12
N GLY A 188 -6.75 -0.36 -4.01
CA GLY A 188 -5.34 -0.47 -3.67
C GLY A 188 -4.68 0.91 -3.75
N ILE A 189 -4.01 1.35 -2.68
CA ILE A 189 -3.33 2.66 -2.66
C ILE A 189 -1.89 2.47 -2.23
N SER A 190 -0.95 3.03 -3.00
CA SER A 190 0.47 3.16 -2.63
C SER A 190 0.81 4.61 -2.29
N ALA A 191 1.79 4.77 -1.40
CA ALA A 191 2.45 6.04 -1.13
C ALA A 191 3.97 5.81 -1.05
N THR A 192 4.74 6.51 -1.88
CA THR A 192 6.22 6.44 -1.89
C THR A 192 6.86 7.65 -1.23
N ASP A 193 6.08 8.65 -0.82
CA ASP A 193 6.55 9.84 -0.10
C ASP A 193 6.73 9.59 1.41
N LEU A 194 7.54 8.57 1.75
CA LEU A 194 7.77 8.18 3.14
C LEU A 194 8.38 9.28 4.00
N ALA A 195 9.13 10.22 3.44
CA ALA A 195 9.77 11.28 4.21
C ALA A 195 8.74 12.15 4.97
N PRO A 196 7.69 12.71 4.35
CA PRO A 196 6.59 13.33 5.09
C PRO A 196 5.78 12.32 5.92
N LEU A 197 5.44 11.15 5.39
CA LEU A 197 4.63 10.17 6.12
C LEU A 197 5.31 9.67 7.40
N SER A 198 6.64 9.53 7.43
CA SER A 198 7.42 9.11 8.61
C SER A 198 7.86 10.28 9.53
N CYS A 199 7.34 11.48 9.31
CA CYS A 199 7.72 12.69 10.04
C CYS A 199 9.21 13.09 9.92
N THR A 200 9.90 12.67 8.85
CA THR A 200 11.24 13.18 8.55
C THR A 200 11.21 14.65 8.10
N HIS A 201 10.10 15.06 7.47
CA HIS A 201 9.81 16.43 7.07
C HIS A 201 8.50 16.93 7.70
N PRO A 202 8.48 17.37 8.99
CA PRO A 202 7.26 17.68 9.73
C PRO A 202 6.37 18.74 9.06
N HIS A 203 6.96 19.77 8.45
CA HIS A 203 6.19 20.81 7.73
C HIS A 203 5.42 20.21 6.53
N LYS A 204 6.05 19.31 5.76
CA LYS A 204 5.38 18.62 4.65
C LYS A 204 4.31 17.64 5.18
N THR A 205 4.56 17.01 6.32
CA THR A 205 3.56 16.15 7.00
C THR A 205 2.33 16.97 7.35
N LEU A 206 2.51 18.14 7.98
CA LEU A 206 1.40 19.00 8.37
C LEU A 206 0.58 19.45 7.16
N VAL A 207 1.22 19.94 6.10
CA VAL A 207 0.51 20.47 4.92
C VAL A 207 -0.20 19.36 4.14
N ARG A 208 0.43 18.18 3.98
CA ARG A 208 -0.08 17.12 3.12
C ARG A 208 -1.02 16.17 3.83
N TYR A 209 -0.70 15.82 5.09
CA TYR A 209 -1.41 14.79 5.87
C TYR A 209 -2.10 15.34 7.12
N TRP A 210 -2.01 16.65 7.38
CA TRP A 210 -2.70 17.36 8.45
C TRP A 210 -2.33 16.89 9.86
N ASP A 211 -1.12 16.40 10.06
CA ASP A 211 -0.62 16.00 11.38
C ASP A 211 0.61 16.78 11.83
N ARG A 212 0.61 17.15 13.11
CA ARG A 212 1.76 17.73 13.84
C ARG A 212 2.51 16.61 14.54
N CYS A 213 3.40 15.98 13.81
CA CYS A 213 4.11 14.81 14.25
C CYS A 213 5.46 15.10 14.89
N ILE A 214 6.00 14.10 15.57
CA ILE A 214 7.39 14.02 16.00
C ILE A 214 8.07 12.78 15.40
N LYS A 215 9.40 12.80 15.37
CA LYS A 215 10.17 11.63 14.93
C LYS A 215 10.11 10.54 16.00
N VAL A 216 9.68 9.34 15.62
CA VAL A 216 9.52 8.16 16.49
C VAL A 216 10.31 6.97 15.98
N ASP A 217 10.63 6.00 16.86
CA ASP A 217 11.34 4.78 16.49
C ASP A 217 10.48 3.78 15.70
N PHE A 218 9.15 3.90 15.75
CA PHE A 218 8.17 3.14 14.97
C PHE A 218 7.63 3.92 13.76
N SER A 219 8.46 4.74 13.13
CA SER A 219 8.06 5.70 12.09
C SER A 219 7.37 5.06 10.87
N LYS A 220 7.66 3.81 10.53
CA LYS A 220 7.00 3.10 9.43
C LYS A 220 5.55 2.74 9.76
N GLU A 221 5.27 2.30 10.98
CA GLU A 221 3.88 2.07 11.39
C GLU A 221 3.10 3.36 11.55
N TYR A 222 3.74 4.40 12.07
CA TYR A 222 3.17 5.74 12.08
C TYR A 222 2.78 6.19 10.65
N ALA A 223 3.68 6.02 9.67
CA ALA A 223 3.41 6.37 8.27
C ALA A 223 2.18 5.64 7.69
N LEU A 224 2.07 4.34 7.94
CA LEU A 224 0.92 3.55 7.53
C LEU A 224 -0.38 4.06 8.17
N ARG A 225 -0.38 4.29 9.48
CA ARG A 225 -1.55 4.74 10.22
C ARG A 225 -1.98 6.16 9.88
N LEU A 226 -1.01 7.03 9.58
CA LEU A 226 -1.28 8.39 9.09
C LEU A 226 -1.93 8.37 7.71
N LEU A 227 -1.42 7.54 6.79
CA LEU A 227 -2.02 7.37 5.46
C LEU A 227 -3.46 6.87 5.57
N LEU A 228 -3.72 5.83 6.38
CA LEU A 228 -5.06 5.30 6.62
C LEU A 228 -6.01 6.35 7.21
N ALA A 229 -5.54 7.17 8.16
CA ALA A 229 -6.34 8.25 8.74
C ALA A 229 -6.70 9.31 7.70
N ASN A 230 -5.76 9.70 6.84
CA ASN A 230 -6.01 10.66 5.78
C ASN A 230 -7.05 10.13 4.77
N ILE A 231 -6.92 8.87 4.36
CA ILE A 231 -7.90 8.22 3.48
C ILE A 231 -9.28 8.14 4.18
N ALA A 232 -9.33 7.73 5.45
CA ALA A 232 -10.56 7.60 6.21
C ALA A 232 -11.33 8.92 6.35
N LEU A 233 -10.61 10.02 6.64
CA LEU A 233 -11.23 11.35 6.74
C LEU A 233 -11.83 11.81 5.42
N ARG A 234 -11.09 11.66 4.32
CA ARG A 234 -11.53 12.07 2.98
C ARG A 234 -12.70 11.21 2.48
N SER A 235 -12.60 9.89 2.64
CA SER A 235 -13.68 8.97 2.26
C SER A 235 -14.97 9.23 3.04
N ALA A 236 -14.88 9.49 4.36
CA ALA A 236 -16.02 9.77 5.20
C ALA A 236 -16.75 11.06 4.80
N ALA A 237 -16.01 12.11 4.39
CA ALA A 237 -16.58 13.35 3.86
C ALA A 237 -17.43 13.10 2.60
N LEU A 238 -17.13 12.05 1.84
CA LEU A 238 -17.86 11.62 0.65
C LEU A 238 -18.94 10.55 0.95
N GLY A 239 -19.12 10.19 2.22
CA GLY A 239 -20.10 9.18 2.66
C GLY A 239 -19.64 7.74 2.52
N PHE A 240 -18.33 7.50 2.43
CA PHE A 240 -17.75 6.14 2.37
C PHE A 240 -17.03 5.78 3.66
N SER A 241 -17.18 4.53 4.08
CA SER A 241 -16.32 3.88 5.08
C SER A 241 -15.26 3.06 4.39
N ILE A 242 -14.10 2.91 5.02
CA ILE A 242 -13.02 2.02 4.58
C ILE A 242 -12.77 0.93 5.62
N THR A 243 -12.37 -0.25 5.17
CA THR A 243 -11.89 -1.32 6.04
C THR A 243 -10.55 -1.79 5.51
N PRO A 244 -9.43 -1.58 6.25
CA PRO A 244 -8.13 -2.08 5.83
C PRO A 244 -8.09 -3.62 5.86
N PHE A 245 -8.02 -4.24 4.69
CA PHE A 245 -7.97 -5.70 4.55
C PHE A 245 -6.54 -6.22 4.67
N LEU A 246 -5.62 -5.60 3.93
CA LEU A 246 -4.18 -5.86 4.00
C LEU A 246 -3.44 -4.54 3.93
N SER A 247 -2.44 -4.34 4.80
CA SER A 247 -1.62 -3.14 4.77
C SER A 247 -0.17 -3.49 5.06
N MET A 248 0.75 -2.95 4.26
CA MET A 248 2.18 -3.17 4.45
C MET A 248 3.00 -1.91 4.29
N VAL A 249 4.18 -1.92 4.91
CA VAL A 249 5.28 -1.01 4.61
C VAL A 249 6.46 -1.83 4.16
N HIS A 250 6.88 -1.66 2.92
CA HIS A 250 8.00 -2.41 2.36
C HIS A 250 9.00 -1.45 1.70
N ARG A 251 10.30 -1.61 2.02
CA ARG A 251 11.35 -0.73 1.48
C ARG A 251 10.99 0.76 1.65
N HIS A 252 10.62 1.43 0.59
CA HIS A 252 10.38 2.87 0.52
C HIS A 252 8.93 3.24 0.19
N TYR A 253 7.97 2.34 0.40
CA TYR A 253 6.56 2.62 0.16
C TYR A 253 5.64 2.00 1.21
N VAL A 254 4.49 2.63 1.37
CA VAL A 254 3.31 2.09 2.07
C VAL A 254 2.35 1.57 1.01
N ARG A 255 1.76 0.40 1.23
CA ARG A 255 0.69 -0.15 0.39
C ARG A 255 -0.48 -0.57 1.27
N VAL A 256 -1.69 -0.12 0.92
CA VAL A 256 -2.91 -0.48 1.62
C VAL A 256 -3.94 -1.01 0.62
N PHE A 257 -4.64 -2.07 1.01
CA PHE A 257 -5.78 -2.62 0.30
C PHE A 257 -7.01 -2.49 1.19
N LEU A 258 -8.00 -1.78 0.68
CA LEU A 258 -9.17 -1.36 1.44
C LEU A 258 -10.43 -1.92 0.80
N GLU A 259 -11.33 -2.49 1.60
CA GLU A 259 -12.72 -2.55 1.24
C GLU A 259 -13.36 -1.19 1.48
N VAL A 260 -14.21 -0.75 0.57
CA VAL A 260 -14.92 0.53 0.62
C VAL A 260 -16.41 0.27 0.53
N GLU A 261 -17.18 0.90 1.40
CA GLU A 261 -18.64 0.82 1.38
C GLU A 261 -19.27 2.21 1.48
N ARG A 262 -20.22 2.51 0.60
CA ARG A 262 -20.99 3.76 0.67
C ARG A 262 -22.02 3.67 1.78
N SER A 263 -21.71 4.26 2.94
CA SER A 263 -22.56 4.27 4.11
C SER A 263 -22.14 5.36 5.10
N TYR A 264 -22.92 6.44 5.21
CA TYR A 264 -22.66 7.51 6.20
C TYR A 264 -22.65 6.99 7.64
N SER A 265 -23.53 6.06 7.97
CA SER A 265 -23.59 5.46 9.32
C SER A 265 -22.29 4.71 9.67
N ARG A 266 -21.75 3.93 8.73
CA ARG A 266 -20.47 3.24 8.93
C ARG A 266 -19.30 4.21 8.94
N ALA A 267 -19.30 5.21 8.06
CA ALA A 267 -18.29 6.27 8.05
C ALA A 267 -18.24 7.01 9.39
N TYR A 268 -19.41 7.38 9.96
CA TYR A 268 -19.48 7.99 11.28
C TYR A 268 -18.89 7.10 12.38
N LYS A 269 -19.30 5.82 12.43
CA LYS A 269 -18.77 4.85 13.42
C LYS A 269 -17.26 4.69 13.29
N GLN A 270 -16.75 4.65 12.07
CA GLN A 270 -15.31 4.55 11.77
C GLN A 270 -14.55 5.77 12.27
N ILE A 271 -15.01 6.98 11.93
CA ILE A 271 -14.34 8.22 12.37
C ILE A 271 -14.34 8.30 13.90
N SER A 272 -15.49 8.00 14.54
CA SER A 272 -15.64 8.06 16.00
C SER A 272 -14.83 6.97 16.72
N GLY A 273 -14.65 5.80 16.12
CA GLY A 273 -14.04 4.62 16.77
C GLY A 273 -12.57 4.38 16.41
N CYS A 274 -12.17 4.71 15.18
CA CYS A 274 -10.86 4.33 14.65
C CYS A 274 -9.89 5.49 14.42
N LEU A 275 -10.34 6.74 14.60
CA LEU A 275 -9.41 7.87 14.63
C LEU A 275 -9.11 8.29 16.06
N GLY A 276 -7.82 8.47 16.35
CA GLY A 276 -7.35 8.84 17.68
C GLY A 276 -5.92 9.40 17.61
N TYR A 277 -5.24 9.33 18.72
CA TYR A 277 -3.92 9.91 18.90
C TYR A 277 -2.94 8.84 19.37
N ILE A 278 -1.64 9.09 19.13
CA ILE A 278 -0.54 8.38 19.78
C ILE A 278 -0.08 9.26 20.95
N TRP A 279 0.13 8.63 22.10
CA TRP A 279 0.98 9.19 23.14
C TRP A 279 2.34 8.48 23.15
N TYR A 280 3.42 9.22 23.36
CA TYR A 280 4.78 8.70 23.29
C TYR A 280 5.71 9.39 24.27
N CYS A 281 6.51 8.61 24.97
CA CYS A 281 7.55 9.05 25.89
C CYS A 281 8.93 8.84 25.25
N PRO A 282 9.58 9.88 24.71
CA PRO A 282 10.84 9.72 23.95
C PRO A 282 12.01 9.15 24.74
N ASP A 283 12.05 9.37 26.06
CA ASP A 283 13.12 8.94 26.96
C ASP A 283 12.96 7.49 27.46
N THR A 284 11.73 7.02 27.63
CA THR A 284 11.42 5.67 28.14
C THR A 284 10.87 4.73 27.06
N LEU A 285 10.58 5.28 25.89
CA LEU A 285 9.98 4.61 24.73
C LEU A 285 8.57 4.03 24.99
N GLU A 286 7.91 4.45 26.06
CA GLU A 286 6.52 4.13 26.33
C GLU A 286 5.61 4.74 25.29
N ARG A 287 4.58 4.01 24.88
CA ARG A 287 3.70 4.40 23.78
C ARG A 287 2.36 3.71 23.83
N GLY A 288 1.37 4.34 23.23
CA GLY A 288 0.04 3.75 23.08
C GLY A 288 -0.89 4.63 22.28
N TYR A 289 -2.13 4.19 22.20
CA TYR A 289 -3.22 4.93 21.57
C TYR A 289 -4.13 5.54 22.59
N THR A 290 -4.72 6.68 22.26
CA THR A 290 -5.86 7.25 22.96
C THR A 290 -6.87 7.80 21.96
N ARG A 291 -8.14 7.84 22.35
CA ARG A 291 -9.20 8.48 21.53
C ARG A 291 -9.16 10.00 21.66
N GLU A 292 -8.77 10.48 22.84
CA GLU A 292 -8.73 11.89 23.15
C GLU A 292 -7.35 12.33 23.61
N ALA A 293 -6.92 13.51 23.21
CA ALA A 293 -5.55 13.99 23.45
C ALA A 293 -5.28 14.36 24.92
N ILE A 294 -6.31 14.40 25.75
CA ILE A 294 -6.23 14.86 27.15
C ILE A 294 -6.11 13.70 28.16
N ASP A 295 -6.56 12.51 27.79
CA ASP A 295 -6.56 11.33 28.68
C ASP A 295 -5.38 10.41 28.33
N VAL A 296 -4.20 10.75 28.83
CA VAL A 296 -2.95 10.03 28.54
C VAL A 296 -2.18 9.75 29.85
N PRO A 297 -1.56 8.56 29.99
CA PRO A 297 -0.78 8.23 31.17
C PRO A 297 0.51 9.07 31.23
N SER A 298 1.01 9.36 32.44
CA SER A 298 2.34 9.94 32.59
C SER A 298 3.42 8.92 32.25
N CYS A 299 4.55 9.40 31.72
CA CYS A 299 5.73 8.56 31.48
C CYS A 299 6.32 8.05 32.83
N SER A 300 6.91 6.86 32.83
CA SER A 300 7.60 6.32 34.01
C SER A 300 8.77 7.20 34.51
N SER A 301 9.28 8.07 33.63
CA SER A 301 10.24 9.12 34.00
C SER A 301 9.64 10.30 34.75
N GLY A 302 8.32 10.35 34.98
CA GLY A 302 7.61 11.49 35.55
C GLY A 302 7.35 12.64 34.57
N LYS A 303 7.82 12.57 33.32
CA LYS A 303 7.53 13.56 32.29
C LYS A 303 6.15 13.36 31.66
N LYS A 304 5.63 14.40 31.03
CA LYS A 304 4.42 14.29 30.21
C LYS A 304 4.76 13.65 28.86
N PRO A 305 3.93 12.74 28.35
CA PRO A 305 4.11 12.21 27.01
C PRO A 305 3.85 13.30 25.95
N VAL A 306 4.46 13.13 24.79
CA VAL A 306 4.07 13.88 23.59
C VAL A 306 2.86 13.20 22.95
N VAL A 307 1.80 13.98 22.66
CA VAL A 307 0.58 13.49 22.03
C VAL A 307 0.47 14.08 20.63
N PHE A 308 0.22 13.24 19.63
CA PHE A 308 0.11 13.64 18.23
C PHE A 308 -0.88 12.74 17.46
N GLY A 309 -1.40 13.22 16.37
CA GLY A 309 -2.49 12.61 15.57
C GLY A 309 -3.49 13.70 15.18
N LYS A 310 -4.52 13.42 14.39
CA LYS A 310 -5.35 12.19 14.32
C LYS A 310 -4.76 11.13 13.40
N ILE A 311 -4.62 9.91 13.89
CA ILE A 311 -4.18 8.74 13.14
C ILE A 311 -5.18 7.59 13.26
N TRP A 312 -5.01 6.57 12.41
CA TRP A 312 -5.76 5.32 12.48
C TRP A 312 -5.28 4.46 13.66
N ILE A 313 -6.16 4.19 14.63
CA ILE A 313 -5.85 3.42 15.85
C ILE A 313 -6.44 2.00 15.85
N CYS A 314 -7.30 1.67 14.90
CA CYS A 314 -7.84 0.31 14.71
C CYS A 314 -6.84 -0.62 14.00
N ASN A 315 -7.23 -1.88 13.80
CA ASN A 315 -6.42 -2.84 13.04
C ASN A 315 -6.12 -2.32 11.63
N THR A 316 -4.93 -2.61 11.15
CA THR A 316 -4.46 -2.24 9.80
C THR A 316 -4.56 -3.40 8.81
N THR A 317 -4.90 -4.60 9.30
CA THR A 317 -5.05 -5.83 8.52
C THR A 317 -6.10 -6.70 9.21
N ILE A 318 -6.96 -7.35 8.43
CA ILE A 318 -7.94 -8.32 8.94
C ILE A 318 -7.29 -9.70 9.01
N PRO A 319 -7.25 -10.38 10.19
CA PRO A 319 -6.59 -11.67 10.36
C PRO A 319 -7.08 -12.75 9.38
N GLU A 320 -8.39 -12.86 9.18
CA GLU A 320 -9.02 -13.84 8.30
C GLU A 320 -8.64 -13.63 6.83
N ILE A 321 -8.51 -12.37 6.42
CA ILE A 321 -8.07 -12.00 5.06
C ILE A 321 -6.60 -12.34 4.87
N ALA A 322 -5.75 -12.02 5.83
CA ALA A 322 -4.33 -12.35 5.78
C ALA A 322 -4.09 -13.86 5.74
N GLU A 323 -4.88 -14.63 6.48
CA GLU A 323 -4.83 -16.09 6.45
C GLU A 323 -5.31 -16.66 5.12
N LYS A 324 -6.43 -16.15 4.58
CA LYS A 324 -6.94 -16.56 3.26
C LYS A 324 -5.92 -16.22 2.16
N ALA A 325 -5.34 -15.01 2.19
CA ALA A 325 -4.29 -14.60 1.26
C ALA A 325 -3.07 -15.53 1.31
N LEU A 326 -2.64 -15.94 2.50
CA LEU A 326 -1.52 -16.86 2.66
C LEU A 326 -1.84 -18.29 2.13
N ARG A 327 -3.10 -18.72 2.19
CA ARG A 327 -3.53 -19.98 1.54
C ARG A 327 -3.53 -19.87 0.02
N GLU A 328 -4.02 -18.75 -0.55
CA GLU A 328 -4.03 -18.50 -2.00
C GLU A 328 -2.64 -18.54 -2.61
N VAL A 329 -1.64 -17.99 -1.91
CA VAL A 329 -0.23 -17.96 -2.36
C VAL A 329 0.29 -19.36 -2.70
N ASN A 330 -0.12 -20.40 -1.99
CA ASN A 330 0.32 -21.78 -2.25
C ASN A 330 -0.14 -22.30 -3.63
N THR A 331 -1.09 -21.65 -4.27
CA THR A 331 -1.58 -21.98 -5.62
C THR A 331 -0.84 -21.20 -6.72
N MET A 332 0.09 -20.29 -6.35
CA MET A 332 0.74 -19.35 -7.25
C MET A 332 2.26 -19.52 -7.22
N ASN A 333 2.79 -20.36 -8.10
CA ASN A 333 4.24 -20.66 -8.18
C ASN A 333 5.09 -19.55 -8.82
N PHE A 334 4.47 -18.49 -9.31
CA PHE A 334 5.13 -17.36 -10.00
C PHE A 334 5.40 -16.13 -9.11
N LEU A 335 5.00 -16.16 -7.83
CA LEU A 335 5.18 -15.04 -6.92
C LEU A 335 6.62 -14.92 -6.41
N ASN A 336 7.02 -13.68 -6.14
CA ASN A 336 8.31 -13.40 -5.50
C ASN A 336 8.36 -14.00 -4.08
N PRO A 337 9.44 -14.70 -3.69
CA PRO A 337 9.56 -15.29 -2.35
C PRO A 337 9.39 -14.29 -1.19
N ASP A 338 9.74 -13.01 -1.38
CA ASP A 338 9.55 -12.00 -0.35
C ASP A 338 8.08 -11.66 -0.12
N THR A 339 7.22 -11.81 -1.13
CA THR A 339 5.76 -11.68 -0.99
C THR A 339 5.22 -12.69 0.02
N ILE A 340 5.65 -13.95 -0.07
CA ILE A 340 5.24 -15.03 0.85
C ILE A 340 5.68 -14.72 2.28
N LYS A 341 6.94 -14.30 2.45
CA LYS A 341 7.49 -13.93 3.78
C LYS A 341 6.72 -12.77 4.41
N ILE A 342 6.41 -11.75 3.62
CA ILE A 342 5.66 -10.58 4.10
C ILE A 342 4.24 -10.99 4.51
N LEU A 343 3.54 -11.78 3.71
CA LEU A 343 2.20 -12.27 4.05
C LEU A 343 2.18 -13.12 5.32
N ALA A 344 3.19 -13.97 5.52
CA ALA A 344 3.33 -14.74 6.76
C ALA A 344 3.52 -13.84 8.00
N LEU A 345 4.29 -12.75 7.87
CA LEU A 345 4.43 -11.76 8.93
C LEU A 345 3.13 -10.98 9.15
N LEU A 346 2.47 -10.52 8.09
CA LEU A 346 1.20 -9.80 8.17
C LEU A 346 0.11 -10.62 8.85
N LYS A 347 0.00 -11.93 8.55
CA LYS A 347 -0.91 -12.84 9.25
C LYS A 347 -0.66 -12.83 10.76
N ASN A 348 0.60 -12.96 11.19
CA ASN A 348 0.94 -13.00 12.60
C ASN A 348 0.75 -11.64 13.30
N GLU A 349 1.00 -10.54 12.58
CA GLU A 349 0.82 -9.18 13.11
C GLU A 349 -0.64 -8.75 13.22
N ALA A 350 -1.52 -9.28 12.34
CA ALA A 350 -2.93 -8.87 12.25
C ALA A 350 -3.71 -9.03 13.55
N GLU A 351 -3.29 -9.97 14.41
CA GLU A 351 -3.88 -10.20 15.73
C GLU A 351 -3.34 -9.28 16.83
N ILE A 352 -2.35 -8.42 16.53
CA ILE A 352 -1.65 -7.59 17.50
C ILE A 352 -1.76 -6.12 17.10
N ASN A 353 -2.80 -5.44 17.59
CA ASN A 353 -3.02 -4.02 17.31
C ASN A 353 -2.22 -3.11 18.27
N THR A 354 -0.91 -3.26 18.31
CA THR A 354 0.00 -2.39 19.06
C THR A 354 1.01 -1.75 18.12
N LEU A 355 1.62 -0.64 18.54
CA LEU A 355 2.77 -0.06 17.87
C LEU A 355 3.98 -0.99 18.07
N TYR A 356 4.72 -1.30 17.01
CA TYR A 356 5.90 -2.15 17.15
C TYR A 356 6.98 -1.50 18.01
N VAL A 357 7.81 -2.31 18.65
CA VAL A 357 8.94 -1.88 19.47
C VAL A 357 10.24 -2.24 18.76
N ARG A 358 11.14 -1.28 18.58
CA ARG A 358 12.50 -1.51 18.11
C ARG A 358 13.37 -1.96 19.28
N LEU A 359 13.82 -3.20 19.24
CA LEU A 359 14.60 -3.81 20.32
C LEU A 359 15.96 -3.15 20.51
N ASP A 360 16.64 -2.75 19.44
CA ASP A 360 17.91 -2.02 19.52
C ASP A 360 17.77 -0.69 20.27
N LYS A 361 16.64 0.00 20.10
CA LYS A 361 16.36 1.25 20.81
C LYS A 361 16.03 0.99 22.27
N LEU A 362 15.20 0.01 22.55
CA LEU A 362 14.81 -0.32 23.91
C LEU A 362 16.01 -0.86 24.73
N CYS A 363 16.83 -1.74 24.13
CA CYS A 363 18.06 -2.22 24.78
C CYS A 363 19.07 -1.09 25.03
N GLY A 364 19.14 -0.10 24.11
CA GLY A 364 19.95 1.10 24.30
C GLY A 364 19.51 1.94 25.52
N VAL A 365 18.20 2.11 25.72
CA VAL A 365 17.65 2.78 26.92
C VAL A 365 17.98 1.99 28.20
N LEU A 366 17.87 0.66 28.13
CA LEU A 366 18.17 -0.23 29.28
C LEU A 366 19.66 -0.47 29.50
N LYS A 367 20.54 -0.03 28.61
CA LYS A 367 22.00 -0.25 28.63
C LYS A 367 22.39 -1.73 28.67
N ILE A 368 21.68 -2.55 27.90
CA ILE A 368 21.91 -4.00 27.78
C ILE A 368 22.17 -4.41 26.34
N ASN A 369 22.78 -5.58 26.16
CA ASN A 369 22.93 -6.17 24.83
C ASN A 369 21.57 -6.68 24.30
N MET A 370 21.36 -6.54 22.98
CA MET A 370 20.14 -7.02 22.34
C MET A 370 20.16 -8.56 22.23
N PRO A 371 19.20 -9.28 22.84
CA PRO A 371 19.11 -10.73 22.71
C PRO A 371 18.67 -11.16 21.31
N LYS A 372 18.77 -12.47 21.03
CA LYS A 372 18.19 -13.05 19.81
C LYS A 372 16.66 -12.84 19.82
N ILE A 373 16.15 -12.19 18.80
CA ILE A 373 14.72 -11.81 18.69
C ILE A 373 13.80 -13.02 18.86
N ASN A 374 14.14 -14.16 18.24
CA ASN A 374 13.29 -15.36 18.33
C ASN A 374 13.22 -15.91 19.76
N THR A 375 14.33 -15.88 20.51
CA THR A 375 14.35 -16.29 21.93
C THR A 375 13.44 -15.39 22.77
N LEU A 376 13.46 -14.08 22.53
CA LEU A 376 12.58 -13.13 23.21
C LEU A 376 11.10 -13.39 22.88
N ILE A 377 10.77 -13.62 21.61
CA ILE A 377 9.40 -13.95 21.17
C ILE A 377 8.92 -15.24 21.85
N THR A 378 9.76 -16.27 21.95
CA THR A 378 9.41 -17.52 22.66
C THR A 378 9.10 -17.25 24.14
N LYS A 379 9.97 -16.51 24.86
CA LYS A 379 9.75 -16.16 26.27
C LYS A 379 8.45 -15.35 26.49
N LEU A 380 8.13 -14.42 25.58
CA LEU A 380 6.87 -13.67 25.64
C LEU A 380 5.65 -14.59 25.48
N ARG A 381 5.73 -15.54 24.55
CA ARG A 381 4.65 -16.51 24.31
C ARG A 381 4.48 -17.49 25.47
N GLU A 382 5.55 -17.95 26.09
CA GLU A 382 5.53 -18.80 27.29
C GLU A 382 4.85 -18.10 28.47
N LYS A 383 4.91 -16.75 28.53
CA LYS A 383 4.18 -15.95 29.52
C LYS A 383 2.74 -15.64 29.11
N GLY A 384 2.25 -16.18 27.99
CA GLY A 384 0.87 -16.01 27.50
C GLY A 384 0.64 -14.78 26.63
N PHE A 385 1.67 -14.00 26.29
CA PHE A 385 1.52 -12.85 25.41
C PHE A 385 1.61 -13.24 23.94
N LYS A 386 0.80 -12.61 23.07
CA LYS A 386 1.04 -12.68 21.63
C LYS A 386 2.30 -11.88 21.30
N ALA A 387 3.18 -12.46 20.51
CA ALA A 387 4.41 -11.79 20.06
C ALA A 387 4.86 -12.30 18.70
N THR A 388 5.34 -11.41 17.83
CA THR A 388 5.87 -11.74 16.50
C THR A 388 6.90 -10.71 16.05
N ARG A 389 7.72 -11.06 15.06
CA ARG A 389 8.48 -10.06 14.28
C ARG A 389 7.51 -9.18 13.52
N THR A 390 7.92 -7.93 13.27
CA THR A 390 7.18 -7.09 12.31
C THR A 390 7.83 -7.11 10.93
N HIS A 391 7.01 -7.01 9.89
CA HIS A 391 7.50 -6.84 8.52
C HIS A 391 8.14 -5.46 8.27
N MET A 392 7.86 -4.49 9.16
CA MET A 392 8.26 -3.09 8.98
C MET A 392 9.72 -2.83 9.33
N ASP A 393 10.27 -3.55 10.31
CA ASP A 393 11.66 -3.38 10.76
C ASP A 393 12.25 -4.73 11.22
N ILE A 394 13.45 -5.06 10.74
CA ILE A 394 14.12 -6.34 11.07
C ILE A 394 14.46 -6.49 12.56
N ARG A 395 14.56 -5.37 13.30
CA ARG A 395 14.78 -5.30 14.74
C ARG A 395 13.52 -5.02 15.54
N GLY A 396 12.38 -4.99 14.85
CA GLY A 396 11.08 -4.70 15.42
C GLY A 396 10.32 -5.96 15.82
N ILE A 397 9.57 -5.84 16.91
CA ILE A 397 8.57 -6.84 17.33
C ILE A 397 7.24 -6.17 17.61
N LYS A 398 6.15 -6.92 17.40
CA LYS A 398 4.81 -6.61 17.91
C LYS A 398 4.48 -7.58 19.03
N THR A 399 3.89 -7.08 20.12
CA THR A 399 3.47 -7.91 21.25
C THR A 399 2.30 -7.26 22.00
N THR A 400 1.49 -8.10 22.62
CA THR A 400 0.44 -7.66 23.56
C THR A 400 0.99 -7.44 24.97
N ALA A 401 2.26 -7.79 25.24
CA ALA A 401 2.90 -7.52 26.53
C ALA A 401 3.01 -6.01 26.77
N PRO A 402 2.70 -5.51 27.98
CA PRO A 402 3.05 -4.17 28.39
C PRO A 402 4.56 -3.92 28.24
N LEU A 403 4.97 -2.66 28.03
CA LEU A 403 6.39 -2.35 27.83
C LEU A 403 7.24 -2.68 29.09
N GLU A 404 6.68 -2.53 30.28
CA GLU A 404 7.30 -2.88 31.54
C GLU A 404 7.64 -4.38 31.61
N GLU A 405 6.70 -5.24 31.22
CA GLU A 405 6.93 -6.70 31.17
C GLU A 405 8.00 -7.04 30.13
N LEU A 406 7.99 -6.37 28.98
CA LEU A 406 9.03 -6.54 27.96
C LEU A 406 10.42 -6.12 28.50
N LYS A 407 10.52 -5.01 29.24
CA LYS A 407 11.75 -4.55 29.91
C LYS A 407 12.26 -5.58 30.92
N GLU A 408 11.38 -6.14 31.78
CA GLU A 408 11.76 -7.16 32.74
C GLU A 408 12.32 -8.42 32.10
N ILE A 409 11.67 -8.92 31.04
CA ILE A 409 12.13 -10.09 30.29
C ILE A 409 13.51 -9.83 29.67
N LEU A 410 13.72 -8.63 29.12
CA LEU A 410 14.99 -8.24 28.54
C LEU A 410 16.10 -8.20 29.60
N LEU A 411 15.86 -7.59 30.76
CA LEU A 411 16.84 -7.52 31.87
C LEU A 411 17.20 -8.90 32.44
N LYS A 412 16.24 -9.85 32.48
CA LYS A 412 16.49 -11.23 32.88
C LYS A 412 17.18 -12.09 31.82
N SER A 413 17.34 -11.56 30.61
CA SER A 413 17.87 -12.28 29.43
C SER A 413 19.23 -11.77 28.96
N SER A 414 19.76 -10.70 29.60
CA SER A 414 21.04 -10.03 29.28
C SER A 414 22.22 -10.63 30.04
#